data_6a2d9e6b445e17b76659b6754a85664f
#
_entry.id   6a2d9e6b445e17b76659b6754a85664f
#
_cell.length_a   1.000
_cell.length_b   1.000
_cell.length_c   1.000
_cell.angle_alpha   90.00
_cell.angle_beta   90.00
_cell.angle_gamma   90.00
#
_symmetry.space_group_name_H-M   'P 1'
#
loop_
_entity.id
_entity.type
_entity.pdbx_description
1 polymer ?
#
loop_
_entity_poly.entity_id
_entity_poly.type
_entity_poly.pdbx_seq_one_letter_code
_entity_poly.pdbx_strand_id
1 'polypeptide(L)'
;IAYLGGPKNDFSSGKKRVIGYKKALEEAGIGVKDSYIVQGDFAFEAGYQGMKKLYEENSKLPTAVVTGSDVIAVGAIQYLDNMRVKIPDDISIMGFDDSEFATYIKPELSTVRISYYEEGVKAAEMLQQLRDGSTEVAMKEYVPHKIIRRSTTKSLN
;
A
#
# COMPACT_ATOMS: atom_id res chain seq x y z
N ILE A 1 -5.28 7.44 -10.58
CA ILE A 1 -4.60 6.79 -9.45
C ILE A 1 -4.25 5.37 -9.89
N ALA A 2 -3.02 4.90 -9.60
CA ALA A 2 -2.60 3.52 -9.86
C ALA A 2 -2.35 2.74 -8.55
N TYR A 3 -2.18 1.42 -8.68
CA TYR A 3 -1.89 0.53 -7.58
C TYR A 3 -0.73 -0.41 -7.92
N LEU A 4 0.27 -0.45 -7.05
CA LEU A 4 1.35 -1.44 -7.07
C LEU A 4 1.22 -2.35 -5.86
N GLY A 5 0.90 -3.62 -6.05
CA GLY A 5 0.55 -4.51 -4.97
C GLY A 5 1.34 -5.80 -4.88
N GLY A 6 1.12 -6.52 -3.81
CA GLY A 6 1.66 -7.85 -3.59
C GLY A 6 1.02 -8.93 -4.48
N PRO A 7 1.38 -10.21 -4.25
CA PRO A 7 1.00 -11.33 -5.12
C PRO A 7 -0.52 -11.51 -5.26
N LYS A 8 -0.96 -11.84 -6.47
CA LYS A 8 -2.38 -12.11 -6.77
C LYS A 8 -2.94 -13.30 -5.99
N ASN A 9 -2.11 -14.27 -5.66
CA ASN A 9 -2.46 -15.48 -4.91
C ASN A 9 -2.39 -15.30 -3.39
N ASP A 10 -1.97 -14.14 -2.90
CA ASP A 10 -2.11 -13.80 -1.48
C ASP A 10 -3.54 -13.34 -1.18
N PHE A 11 -4.30 -14.22 -0.53
CA PHE A 11 -5.70 -13.98 -0.17
C PHE A 11 -5.88 -12.96 0.95
N SER A 12 -4.86 -12.70 1.74
CA SER A 12 -4.91 -11.76 2.85
C SER A 12 -4.60 -10.32 2.41
N SER A 13 -3.34 -9.98 2.33
CA SER A 13 -2.89 -8.61 2.04
C SER A 13 -2.98 -8.27 0.56
N GLY A 14 -2.51 -9.13 -0.33
CA GLY A 14 -2.49 -8.88 -1.77
C GLY A 14 -3.89 -8.63 -2.35
N LYS A 15 -4.80 -9.57 -2.14
CA LYS A 15 -6.16 -9.49 -2.69
C LYS A 15 -7.02 -8.42 -2.01
N LYS A 16 -6.99 -8.35 -0.67
CA LYS A 16 -7.86 -7.41 0.06
C LYS A 16 -7.47 -5.95 -0.18
N ARG A 17 -6.18 -5.65 -0.30
CA ARG A 17 -5.71 -4.28 -0.59
C ARG A 17 -6.14 -3.82 -1.98
N VAL A 18 -6.10 -4.69 -3.01
CA VAL A 18 -6.63 -4.38 -4.35
C VAL A 18 -8.13 -4.12 -4.31
N ILE A 19 -8.90 -4.94 -3.57
CA ILE A 19 -10.35 -4.75 -3.44
C ILE A 19 -10.63 -3.39 -2.78
N GLY A 20 -9.92 -3.05 -1.71
CA GLY A 20 -10.06 -1.76 -1.03
C GLY A 20 -9.73 -0.58 -1.95
N TYR A 21 -8.64 -0.69 -2.72
CA TYR A 21 -8.29 0.32 -3.72
C TYR A 21 -9.39 0.52 -4.77
N LYS A 22 -9.90 -0.56 -5.37
CA LYS A 22 -10.99 -0.47 -6.37
C LYS A 22 -12.24 0.17 -5.78
N LYS A 23 -12.65 -0.27 -4.58
CA LYS A 23 -13.80 0.26 -3.87
C LYS A 23 -13.66 1.77 -3.60
N ALA A 24 -12.51 2.21 -3.14
CA ALA A 24 -12.26 3.63 -2.88
C ALA A 24 -12.34 4.50 -4.15
N LEU A 25 -11.88 3.99 -5.29
CA LEU A 25 -12.03 4.70 -6.58
C LEU A 25 -13.49 4.77 -7.01
N GLU A 26 -14.24 3.67 -6.91
CA GLU A 26 -15.67 3.62 -7.23
C GLU A 26 -16.48 4.61 -6.39
N GLU A 27 -16.23 4.63 -5.06
CA GLU A 27 -16.88 5.57 -4.14
C GLU A 27 -16.57 7.03 -4.45
N ALA A 28 -15.36 7.31 -4.98
CA ALA A 28 -14.93 8.63 -5.43
C ALA A 28 -15.37 8.98 -6.86
N GLY A 29 -16.10 8.12 -7.56
CA GLY A 29 -16.46 8.32 -8.97
C GLY A 29 -15.30 8.28 -9.94
N ILE A 30 -14.18 7.67 -9.57
CA ILE A 30 -12.97 7.55 -10.39
C ILE A 30 -12.96 6.19 -11.09
N GLY A 31 -12.90 6.20 -12.41
CA GLY A 31 -12.86 4.96 -13.20
C GLY A 31 -11.61 4.12 -12.91
N VAL A 32 -11.81 2.82 -12.64
CA VAL A 32 -10.72 1.86 -12.49
C VAL A 32 -10.17 1.50 -13.86
N LYS A 33 -8.83 1.57 -14.01
CA LYS A 33 -8.11 1.11 -15.21
C LYS A 33 -7.27 -0.10 -14.87
N ASP A 34 -7.51 -1.23 -15.53
CA ASP A 34 -6.76 -2.46 -15.28
C ASP A 34 -5.26 -2.31 -15.58
N SER A 35 -4.88 -1.50 -16.58
CA SER A 35 -3.47 -1.17 -16.86
C SER A 35 -2.78 -0.38 -15.73
N TYR A 36 -3.53 0.17 -14.79
CA TYR A 36 -3.02 0.89 -13.63
C TYR A 36 -2.89 -0.02 -12.38
N ILE A 37 -3.18 -1.31 -12.50
CA ILE A 37 -3.05 -2.29 -11.42
C ILE A 37 -1.92 -3.26 -11.77
N VAL A 38 -0.78 -3.11 -11.10
CA VAL A 38 0.35 -4.01 -11.23
C VAL A 38 0.56 -4.76 -9.92
N GLN A 39 0.66 -6.07 -10.00
CA GLN A 39 0.87 -6.95 -8.86
C GLN A 39 2.12 -7.79 -9.07
N GLY A 40 2.94 -7.87 -8.04
CA GLY A 40 4.18 -8.63 -7.96
C GLY A 40 4.39 -9.13 -6.54
N ASP A 41 5.63 -9.31 -6.11
CA ASP A 41 5.97 -9.68 -4.74
C ASP A 41 6.00 -8.46 -3.80
N PHE A 42 6.00 -8.70 -2.47
CA PHE A 42 6.23 -7.66 -1.47
C PHE A 42 7.74 -7.35 -1.35
N ALA A 43 8.33 -6.86 -2.43
CA ALA A 43 9.76 -6.59 -2.52
C ALA A 43 10.03 -5.24 -3.21
N PHE A 44 11.21 -4.69 -2.94
CA PHE A 44 11.71 -3.49 -3.61
C PHE A 44 11.68 -3.61 -5.14
N GLU A 45 12.18 -4.73 -5.66
CA GLU A 45 12.25 -4.98 -7.10
C GLU A 45 10.86 -4.98 -7.76
N ALA A 46 9.85 -5.54 -7.08
CA ALA A 46 8.48 -5.51 -7.58
C ALA A 46 7.93 -4.08 -7.69
N GLY A 47 8.31 -3.20 -6.76
CA GLY A 47 7.99 -1.77 -6.82
C GLY A 47 8.67 -1.07 -7.99
N TYR A 48 9.97 -1.32 -8.17
CA TYR A 48 10.76 -0.74 -9.26
C TYR A 48 10.25 -1.17 -10.63
N GLN A 49 10.13 -2.48 -10.87
CA GLN A 49 9.64 -3.02 -12.14
C GLN A 49 8.16 -2.72 -12.39
N GLY A 50 7.34 -2.70 -11.32
CA GLY A 50 5.95 -2.33 -11.41
C GLY A 50 5.76 -0.86 -11.84
N MET A 51 6.56 0.06 -11.29
CA MET A 51 6.53 1.47 -11.70
C MET A 51 7.05 1.65 -13.13
N LYS A 52 8.13 0.94 -13.50
CA LYS A 52 8.64 0.90 -14.87
C LYS A 52 7.55 0.48 -15.85
N LYS A 53 6.85 -0.60 -15.57
CA LYS A 53 5.73 -1.09 -16.38
C LYS A 53 4.63 -0.04 -16.51
N LEU A 54 4.21 0.58 -15.40
CA LEU A 54 3.23 1.68 -15.45
C LEU A 54 3.68 2.83 -16.34
N TYR A 55 4.97 3.18 -16.28
CA TYR A 55 5.54 4.27 -17.06
C TYR A 55 5.60 3.97 -18.55
N GLU A 56 6.02 2.75 -18.93
CA GLU A 56 6.25 2.35 -20.33
C GLU A 56 4.96 1.95 -21.07
N GLU A 57 4.00 1.33 -20.36
CA GLU A 57 2.78 0.79 -20.99
C GLU A 57 1.60 1.78 -21.04
N ASN A 58 1.72 2.95 -20.39
CA ASN A 58 0.64 3.92 -20.35
C ASN A 58 1.04 5.26 -20.98
N SER A 59 0.27 5.72 -21.96
CA SER A 59 0.48 7.03 -22.60
C SER A 59 0.28 8.23 -21.65
N LYS A 60 -0.42 8.01 -20.54
CA LYS A 60 -0.62 9.02 -19.48
C LYS A 60 -0.28 8.41 -18.13
N LEU A 61 0.67 9.03 -17.43
CA LEU A 61 1.02 8.62 -16.07
C LEU A 61 -0.14 8.88 -15.08
N PRO A 62 -0.29 8.03 -14.06
CA PRO A 62 -1.18 8.32 -12.95
C PRO A 62 -0.65 9.51 -12.15
N THR A 63 -1.54 10.33 -11.60
CA THR A 63 -1.16 11.45 -10.71
C THR A 63 -0.86 10.99 -9.28
N ALA A 64 -1.21 9.75 -8.96
CA ALA A 64 -0.89 9.13 -7.68
C ALA A 64 -0.75 7.61 -7.82
N VAL A 65 0.07 7.02 -6.96
CA VAL A 65 0.23 5.57 -6.81
C VAL A 65 0.03 5.18 -5.35
N VAL A 66 -0.83 4.20 -5.12
CA VAL A 66 -0.97 3.53 -3.84
C VAL A 66 -0.21 2.21 -3.92
N THR A 67 0.60 1.90 -2.92
CA THR A 67 1.38 0.68 -2.91
C THR A 67 0.89 -0.30 -1.83
N GLY A 68 1.13 -1.59 -2.07
CA GLY A 68 0.77 -2.66 -1.15
C GLY A 68 1.67 -2.75 0.09
N SER A 69 2.83 -2.08 0.08
CA SER A 69 3.73 -1.95 1.24
C SER A 69 4.71 -0.80 1.02
N ASP A 70 5.38 -0.37 2.09
CA ASP A 70 6.40 0.67 2.01
C ASP A 70 7.61 0.23 1.18
N VAL A 71 7.99 -1.05 1.24
CA VAL A 71 9.12 -1.55 0.44
C VAL A 71 8.83 -1.48 -1.07
N ILE A 72 7.60 -1.72 -1.48
CA ILE A 72 7.15 -1.51 -2.87
C ILE A 72 7.21 -0.02 -3.22
N ALA A 73 6.78 0.86 -2.30
CA ALA A 73 6.83 2.31 -2.51
C ALA A 73 8.27 2.80 -2.73
N VAL A 74 9.23 2.30 -1.95
CA VAL A 74 10.66 2.67 -2.11
C VAL A 74 11.17 2.27 -3.49
N GLY A 75 10.85 1.09 -3.97
CA GLY A 75 11.21 0.64 -5.32
C GLY A 75 10.61 1.54 -6.41
N ALA A 76 9.34 1.90 -6.27
CA ALA A 76 8.66 2.81 -7.20
C ALA A 76 9.30 4.22 -7.20
N ILE A 77 9.61 4.76 -6.01
CA ILE A 77 10.29 6.05 -5.84
C ILE A 77 11.66 6.03 -6.50
N GLN A 78 12.44 4.97 -6.34
CA GLN A 78 13.75 4.84 -6.98
C GLN A 78 13.66 4.84 -8.51
N TYR A 79 12.65 4.18 -9.09
CA TYR A 79 12.44 4.25 -10.54
C TYR A 79 12.09 5.67 -11.01
N LEU A 80 11.18 6.34 -10.30
CA LEU A 80 10.76 7.72 -10.62
C LEU A 80 11.92 8.72 -10.50
N ASP A 81 12.79 8.55 -9.50
CA ASP A 81 14.00 9.37 -9.33
C ASP A 81 14.95 9.20 -10.52
N ASN A 82 15.19 7.96 -10.98
CA ASN A 82 15.97 7.67 -12.17
C ASN A 82 15.40 8.33 -13.43
N MET A 83 14.07 8.44 -13.51
CA MET A 83 13.35 9.13 -14.59
C MET A 83 13.19 10.63 -14.38
N ARG A 84 13.72 11.18 -13.28
CA ARG A 84 13.63 12.60 -12.89
C ARG A 84 12.18 13.11 -12.73
N VAL A 85 11.27 12.22 -12.37
CA VAL A 85 9.87 12.54 -12.06
C VAL A 85 9.81 13.03 -10.61
N LYS A 86 9.22 14.21 -10.40
CA LYS A 86 9.19 14.85 -9.07
C LYS A 86 8.08 14.30 -8.19
N ILE A 87 8.43 13.92 -6.97
CA ILE A 87 7.51 13.48 -5.93
C ILE A 87 7.49 14.56 -4.83
N PRO A 88 6.34 15.12 -4.47
CA PRO A 88 4.97 14.79 -4.90
C PRO A 88 4.46 15.64 -6.11
N ASP A 89 5.30 16.46 -6.76
CA ASP A 89 4.84 17.48 -7.71
C ASP A 89 4.21 16.89 -8.98
N ASP A 90 4.82 15.88 -9.57
CA ASP A 90 4.30 15.21 -10.76
C ASP A 90 3.43 14.01 -10.39
N ILE A 91 3.80 13.29 -9.32
CA ILE A 91 3.12 12.08 -8.87
C ILE A 91 3.20 11.93 -7.36
N SER A 92 2.06 11.67 -6.71
CA SER A 92 2.01 11.34 -5.29
C SER A 92 2.18 9.84 -5.05
N ILE A 93 2.88 9.45 -3.97
CA ILE A 93 3.07 8.05 -3.57
C ILE A 93 2.56 7.83 -2.16
N MET A 94 1.75 6.78 -1.97
CA MET A 94 1.25 6.33 -0.67
C MET A 94 1.71 4.90 -0.41
N GLY A 95 2.43 4.70 0.69
CA GLY A 95 2.88 3.39 1.18
C GLY A 95 1.86 2.70 2.09
N PHE A 96 2.29 1.59 2.67
CA PHE A 96 1.54 0.80 3.65
C PHE A 96 2.55 0.11 4.58
N ASP A 97 2.32 0.12 5.90
CA ASP A 97 3.00 -0.49 7.04
C ASP A 97 3.61 0.54 8.02
N ASP A 98 4.05 1.71 7.56
CA ASP A 98 4.80 2.73 8.32
C ASP A 98 6.10 2.15 8.94
N SER A 99 6.86 1.47 8.09
CA SER A 99 8.17 0.92 8.43
C SER A 99 9.21 2.02 8.68
N GLU A 100 10.30 1.70 9.38
CA GLU A 100 11.33 2.69 9.76
C GLU A 100 11.89 3.46 8.55
N PHE A 101 12.13 2.76 7.43
CA PHE A 101 12.70 3.41 6.24
C PHE A 101 11.73 4.40 5.57
N ALA A 102 10.45 4.43 5.92
CA ALA A 102 9.54 5.47 5.46
C ALA A 102 9.97 6.89 5.85
N THR A 103 10.78 7.02 6.91
CA THR A 103 11.35 8.29 7.38
C THR A 103 12.78 8.54 6.88
N TYR A 104 13.47 7.50 6.40
CA TYR A 104 14.88 7.62 5.96
C TYR A 104 15.01 8.05 4.51
N ILE A 105 14.01 7.74 3.68
CA ILE A 105 14.00 8.17 2.27
C ILE A 105 13.62 9.65 2.14
N LYS A 106 14.02 10.26 1.02
CA LYS A 106 13.63 11.64 0.68
C LYS A 106 13.01 11.66 -0.72
N PRO A 107 11.78 12.22 -0.82
CA PRO A 107 10.91 12.74 0.24
C PRO A 107 10.39 11.64 1.20
N GLU A 108 10.12 12.00 2.46
CA GLU A 108 9.60 11.06 3.47
C GLU A 108 8.24 10.48 3.05
N LEU A 109 8.09 9.16 3.18
CA LEU A 109 6.94 8.42 2.66
C LEU A 109 5.68 8.61 3.51
N SER A 110 4.63 9.10 2.88
CA SER A 110 3.26 9.02 3.39
C SER A 110 2.79 7.57 3.33
N THR A 111 2.19 7.05 4.40
CA THR A 111 1.88 5.62 4.50
C THR A 111 0.69 5.35 5.41
N VAL A 112 0.18 4.13 5.40
CA VAL A 112 -0.82 3.65 6.35
C VAL A 112 -0.12 2.87 7.45
N ARG A 113 -0.22 3.34 8.70
CA ARG A 113 0.30 2.63 9.88
C ARG A 113 -0.71 1.61 10.38
N ILE A 114 -0.24 0.39 10.58
CA ILE A 114 -0.93 -0.65 11.34
C ILE A 114 -0.19 -0.84 12.67
N SER A 115 -0.93 -1.00 13.78
CA SER A 115 -0.34 -1.30 15.06
C SER A 115 -0.04 -2.79 15.19
N TYR A 116 1.14 -3.23 14.78
CA TYR A 116 1.60 -4.62 14.93
C TYR A 116 1.65 -5.07 16.39
N TYR A 117 1.88 -4.15 17.33
CA TYR A 117 1.82 -4.45 18.76
C TYR A 117 0.40 -4.84 19.18
N GLU A 118 -0.60 -4.03 18.82
CA GLU A 118 -1.99 -4.33 19.14
C GLU A 118 -2.49 -5.60 18.41
N GLU A 119 -2.03 -5.83 17.19
CA GLU A 119 -2.31 -7.06 16.45
C GLU A 119 -1.78 -8.28 17.21
N GLY A 120 -0.55 -8.24 17.71
CA GLY A 120 0.05 -9.30 18.53
C GLY A 120 -0.70 -9.53 19.84
N VAL A 121 -1.08 -8.46 20.55
CA VAL A 121 -1.88 -8.55 21.78
C VAL A 121 -3.24 -9.22 21.50
N LYS A 122 -3.95 -8.75 20.47
CA LYS A 122 -5.25 -9.32 20.08
C LYS A 122 -5.14 -10.80 19.69
N ALA A 123 -4.13 -11.16 18.93
CA ALA A 123 -3.89 -12.56 18.57
C ALA A 123 -3.68 -13.45 19.81
N ALA A 124 -2.90 -12.99 20.78
CA ALA A 124 -2.67 -13.71 22.04
C ALA A 124 -3.96 -13.85 22.88
N GLU A 125 -4.75 -12.76 22.99
CA GLU A 125 -6.06 -12.79 23.68
C GLU A 125 -7.02 -13.80 23.03
N MET A 126 -7.10 -13.82 21.68
CA MET A 126 -7.94 -14.76 20.94
C MET A 126 -7.50 -16.22 21.16
N LEU A 127 -6.20 -16.50 21.16
CA LEU A 127 -5.66 -17.83 21.44
C LEU A 127 -6.00 -18.26 22.87
N GLN A 128 -5.92 -17.38 23.84
CA GLN A 128 -6.29 -17.68 25.22
C GLN A 128 -7.77 -18.02 25.34
N GLN A 129 -8.66 -17.26 24.70
CA GLN A 129 -10.10 -17.53 24.72
C GLN A 129 -10.45 -18.89 24.08
N LEU A 130 -9.78 -19.24 22.99
CA LEU A 130 -9.93 -20.57 22.36
C LEU A 130 -9.48 -21.68 23.30
N ARG A 131 -8.32 -21.51 23.96
CA ARG A 131 -7.79 -22.49 24.92
C ARG A 131 -8.70 -22.69 26.12
N ASP A 132 -9.25 -21.60 26.65
CA ASP A 132 -10.08 -21.64 27.86
C ASP A 132 -11.54 -22.03 27.56
N GLY A 133 -11.87 -22.33 26.30
CA GLY A 133 -13.20 -22.76 25.86
C GLY A 133 -14.27 -21.65 25.96
N SER A 134 -13.86 -20.40 26.10
CA SER A 134 -14.78 -19.25 26.17
C SER A 134 -15.35 -18.86 24.79
N THR A 135 -14.81 -19.44 23.72
CA THR A 135 -15.36 -19.33 22.35
C THR A 135 -15.11 -20.60 21.57
N GLU A 136 -16.11 -21.05 20.81
CA GLU A 136 -16.00 -22.20 19.89
C GLU A 136 -15.84 -21.78 18.43
N VAL A 137 -15.93 -20.48 18.13
CA VAL A 137 -15.96 -19.96 16.76
C VAL A 137 -14.68 -19.19 16.48
N ALA A 138 -14.14 -19.37 15.28
CA ALA A 138 -13.05 -18.54 14.77
C ALA A 138 -13.44 -17.07 14.80
N MET A 139 -12.82 -16.30 15.67
CA MET A 139 -13.07 -14.87 15.80
C MET A 139 -12.30 -14.10 14.74
N LYS A 140 -12.85 -12.96 14.36
CA LYS A 140 -12.20 -11.99 13.48
C LYS A 140 -12.20 -10.63 14.16
N GLU A 141 -11.02 -10.17 14.50
CA GLU A 141 -10.78 -8.88 15.09
C GLU A 141 -10.13 -7.93 14.08
N TYR A 142 -10.38 -6.64 14.26
CA TYR A 142 -9.74 -5.58 13.49
C TYR A 142 -8.91 -4.71 14.41
N VAL A 143 -7.68 -4.44 13.99
CA VAL A 143 -6.82 -3.48 14.68
C VAL A 143 -6.96 -2.08 14.06
N PRO A 144 -6.81 -1.02 14.86
CA PRO A 144 -6.86 0.34 14.34
C PRO A 144 -5.72 0.61 13.36
N HIS A 145 -5.99 1.49 12.41
CA HIS A 145 -4.99 2.00 11.47
C HIS A 145 -5.00 3.52 11.46
N LYS A 146 -3.89 4.12 11.01
CA LYS A 146 -3.75 5.58 10.84
C LYS A 146 -3.10 5.91 9.52
N ILE A 147 -3.58 6.98 8.86
CA ILE A 147 -2.88 7.56 7.72
C ILE A 147 -1.82 8.51 8.26
N ILE A 148 -0.57 8.24 7.93
CA ILE A 148 0.59 9.06 8.28
C ILE A 148 0.96 9.88 7.05
N ARG A 149 0.60 11.14 7.04
CA ARG A 149 0.97 12.07 5.97
C ARG A 149 2.38 12.57 6.18
N ARG A 150 3.19 12.46 5.13
CA ARG A 150 4.55 13.01 5.03
C ARG A 150 4.71 13.76 3.70
N SER A 151 5.88 13.67 3.08
CA SER A 151 6.25 14.53 1.95
C SER A 151 5.95 13.93 0.56
N THR A 152 5.58 12.64 0.46
CA THR A 152 5.32 12.00 -0.84
C THR A 152 3.91 12.19 -1.37
N THR A 153 3.05 12.91 -0.66
CA THR A 153 1.68 13.21 -1.10
C THR A 153 1.38 14.68 -0.98
N LYS A 154 0.61 15.22 -1.93
CA LYS A 154 0.07 16.58 -1.87
C LYS A 154 -1.44 16.61 -2.15
N SER A 155 -2.10 17.69 -1.71
CA SER A 155 -3.48 17.97 -2.11
C SER A 155 -3.50 18.40 -3.58
N LEU A 156 -4.51 17.96 -4.30
CA LEU A 156 -4.86 18.55 -5.60
C LEU A 156 -5.75 19.75 -5.30
N ASN A 157 -5.22 20.95 -5.48
CA ASN A 157 -6.01 22.18 -5.40
C ASN A 157 -6.86 22.31 -6.64
#